data_8b56e70bd01d3bbd223256702d947c13
#
_entry.id   8b56e70bd01d3bbd223256702d947c13
#
_cell.length_a   1.000
_cell.length_b   1.000
_cell.length_c   1.000
_cell.angle_alpha   90.00
_cell.angle_beta   90.00
_cell.angle_gamma   90.00
#
_symmetry.space_group_name_H-M   'P 1'
#
loop_
_entity.id
_entity.type
_entity.pdbx_description
1 polymer ?
#
loop_
_entity_poly.entity_id
_entity_poly.type
_entity_poly.pdbx_seq_one_letter_code
_entity_poly.pdbx_strand_id
1 'polypeptide(L)'
;YLFDYMAYSLPLVKSSIVGFSNWEVILNHRGIYLLAGLAFVFFTISLFRRLPNSSRSNYPWLVLSFCTLMLAFVCGYWHIHSILYQSDIRATYTKINNQYVSTPKMFIHEYDLSVEQHSDDFLSEVTVKGVALDSSAVFTFCLNPGLTVHSVRSGEQPLNFKRDKQIVLVDFGTNLAKGDTVSVTFRYDGQIDNSFCYLDIPPEVLQASNKKFLFNIDKQYSFQTKDYLMLTPETYWYPRAGTSYSDKNPDWQQTYFSNYRLKVKPLPGLVPISQGEGKCDEEGVYSFKGDFPSQTLSLLIGDYQQKSVYADSILYSVWHLKDHDYFTASFDSIHDTIPWLIRNVKDQLARQYKLDYPFKRFSIIEVPVQFASYERAWSQAQETVQPEMVLFPEKGAIFWELDVKRQVKNQIRWSGENEITVQEAQMRTFSNFAWMFMRTEGDYNFSTGSRGRGNLSSVANPYFLFPQIYNFRYNIYSSEWPVANRAIELYLQKKSENEGWERQINGLSNNEKANLLLEKHTFKELLADVEQRNLQNNIVGLEASRIFARSEINMGVDAFRDSLYAMLKRNTFLNIKFENMLDTLGQMSRTDIYSSLKECFSS
;
A
#
# COMPACT_ATOMS: atom_id res chain seq x y z
N TYR A 1 -13.02 24.69 -4.06
CA TYR A 1 -11.54 24.89 -4.17
C TYR A 1 -10.96 24.46 -5.54
N LEU A 2 -11.78 23.99 -6.51
CA LEU A 2 -11.33 23.58 -7.85
C LEU A 2 -10.57 24.68 -8.60
N PHE A 3 -10.95 25.93 -8.40
CA PHE A 3 -10.37 27.12 -9.02
C PHE A 3 -9.70 28.02 -7.98
N ASP A 4 -8.89 27.45 -7.09
CA ASP A 4 -8.07 28.22 -6.15
C ASP A 4 -6.85 28.79 -6.84
N TYR A 5 -6.79 30.12 -7.01
CA TYR A 5 -5.63 30.79 -7.62
C TYR A 5 -4.33 30.49 -6.90
N MET A 6 -4.33 30.37 -5.58
CA MET A 6 -3.13 30.06 -4.79
C MET A 6 -2.67 28.62 -4.99
N ALA A 7 -3.54 27.74 -5.54
CA ALA A 7 -3.25 26.35 -5.85
C ALA A 7 -2.87 25.49 -4.63
N TYR A 8 -3.44 25.79 -3.47
CA TYR A 8 -3.21 24.96 -2.27
C TYR A 8 -3.68 23.51 -2.42
N SER A 9 -4.60 23.26 -3.34
CA SER A 9 -5.12 21.92 -3.66
C SER A 9 -4.30 21.17 -4.71
N LEU A 10 -3.41 21.84 -5.45
CA LEU A 10 -2.64 21.20 -6.49
C LEU A 10 -1.42 20.45 -5.94
N PRO A 11 -1.04 19.31 -6.54
CA PRO A 11 0.15 18.56 -6.19
C PRO A 11 1.41 19.20 -6.77
N LEU A 12 1.93 20.22 -6.10
CA LEU A 12 3.09 21.02 -6.56
C LEU A 12 4.44 20.50 -6.06
N VAL A 13 4.47 19.41 -5.29
CA VAL A 13 5.72 18.81 -4.82
C VAL A 13 6.27 17.89 -5.91
N LYS A 14 7.44 18.26 -6.44
CA LYS A 14 8.16 17.47 -7.44
C LYS A 14 8.93 16.34 -6.76
N SER A 15 8.88 15.13 -7.30
CA SER A 15 9.80 14.06 -6.99
C SER A 15 11.15 14.29 -7.66
N SER A 16 12.24 13.94 -6.98
CA SER A 16 13.58 13.91 -7.60
C SER A 16 13.76 12.68 -8.50
N ILE A 17 12.93 11.66 -8.34
CA ILE A 17 12.99 10.39 -9.10
C ILE A 17 12.17 10.48 -10.39
N VAL A 18 10.89 10.80 -10.28
CA VAL A 18 9.93 10.76 -11.41
C VAL A 18 9.40 12.12 -11.84
N GLY A 19 9.82 13.19 -11.19
CA GLY A 19 9.34 14.54 -11.51
C GLY A 19 7.92 14.82 -11.00
N PHE A 20 7.12 15.52 -11.81
CA PHE A 20 5.69 15.73 -11.55
C PHE A 20 4.89 14.60 -12.16
N SER A 21 4.15 13.85 -11.35
CA SER A 21 3.28 12.75 -11.80
C SER A 21 2.00 13.25 -12.49
N ASN A 22 1.50 14.44 -12.11
CA ASN A 22 0.26 15.03 -12.62
C ASN A 22 0.50 16.40 -13.28
N TRP A 23 1.51 16.49 -14.14
CA TRP A 23 1.88 17.73 -14.81
C TRP A 23 0.73 18.32 -15.66
N GLU A 24 -0.12 17.46 -16.25
CA GLU A 24 -1.28 17.88 -17.04
C GLU A 24 -2.31 18.65 -16.19
N VAL A 25 -2.61 18.15 -14.99
CA VAL A 25 -3.53 18.81 -14.04
C VAL A 25 -2.96 20.17 -13.64
N ILE A 26 -1.67 20.24 -13.38
CA ILE A 26 -0.97 21.50 -13.03
C ILE A 26 -1.03 22.48 -14.19
N LEU A 27 -0.69 22.04 -15.41
CA LEU A 27 -0.69 22.89 -16.60
C LEU A 27 -2.10 23.40 -16.95
N ASN A 28 -3.10 22.54 -16.92
CA ASN A 28 -4.47 22.95 -17.19
C ASN A 28 -4.95 23.99 -16.18
N HIS A 29 -4.75 23.76 -14.89
CA HIS A 29 -5.13 24.71 -13.84
C HIS A 29 -4.37 26.03 -13.97
N ARG A 30 -3.06 26.02 -14.15
CA ARG A 30 -2.25 27.26 -14.32
C ARG A 30 -2.53 27.94 -15.65
N GLY A 31 -2.80 27.16 -16.68
CA GLY A 31 -3.19 27.64 -18.01
C GLY A 31 -4.44 28.51 -17.97
N ILE A 32 -5.44 28.16 -17.16
CA ILE A 32 -6.65 28.97 -16.97
C ILE A 32 -6.29 30.41 -16.59
N TYR A 33 -5.48 30.59 -15.57
CA TYR A 33 -5.13 31.92 -15.05
C TYR A 33 -4.16 32.67 -15.95
N LEU A 34 -3.17 32.00 -16.53
CA LEU A 34 -2.24 32.62 -17.47
C LEU A 34 -2.97 33.14 -18.71
N LEU A 35 -3.78 32.29 -19.33
CA LEU A 35 -4.52 32.64 -20.56
C LEU A 35 -5.61 33.67 -20.30
N ALA A 36 -6.33 33.58 -19.19
CA ALA A 36 -7.32 34.61 -18.79
C ALA A 36 -6.61 35.95 -18.52
N GLY A 37 -5.48 35.94 -17.81
CA GLY A 37 -4.68 37.15 -17.57
C GLY A 37 -4.21 37.79 -18.88
N LEU A 38 -3.68 37.00 -19.81
CA LEU A 38 -3.30 37.48 -21.14
C LEU A 38 -4.51 38.05 -21.94
N ALA A 39 -5.67 37.37 -21.85
CA ALA A 39 -6.89 37.86 -22.47
C ALA A 39 -7.27 39.24 -21.97
N PHE A 40 -7.23 39.49 -20.67
CA PHE A 40 -7.50 40.82 -20.09
C PHE A 40 -6.45 41.86 -20.50
N VAL A 41 -5.16 41.49 -20.58
CA VAL A 41 -4.11 42.38 -21.08
C VAL A 41 -4.40 42.78 -22.53
N PHE A 42 -4.68 41.85 -23.43
CA PHE A 42 -5.00 42.14 -24.83
C PHE A 42 -6.31 42.94 -24.98
N PHE A 43 -7.31 42.64 -24.15
CA PHE A 43 -8.54 43.45 -24.09
C PHE A 43 -8.24 44.88 -23.69
N THR A 44 -7.44 45.08 -22.64
CA THR A 44 -7.03 46.41 -22.19
C THR A 44 -6.32 47.17 -23.30
N ILE A 45 -5.36 46.53 -24.00
CA ILE A 45 -4.66 47.15 -25.16
C ILE A 45 -5.67 47.55 -26.25
N SER A 46 -6.70 46.76 -26.49
CA SER A 46 -7.73 47.08 -27.51
C SER A 46 -8.53 48.32 -27.16
N LEU A 47 -8.69 48.63 -25.86
CA LEU A 47 -9.47 49.78 -25.36
C LEU A 47 -8.65 51.09 -25.34
N PHE A 48 -7.32 51.02 -25.42
CA PHE A 48 -6.50 52.25 -25.45
C PHE A 48 -6.77 53.07 -26.71
N ARG A 49 -7.04 54.36 -26.52
CA ARG A 49 -7.17 55.33 -27.62
C ARG A 49 -5.84 55.46 -28.33
N ARG A 50 -5.87 55.31 -29.65
CA ARG A 50 -4.71 55.54 -30.50
C ARG A 50 -4.60 56.99 -30.94
N LEU A 51 -3.37 57.39 -31.27
CA LEU A 51 -3.14 58.71 -31.84
C LEU A 51 -3.92 58.88 -33.15
N PRO A 52 -4.45 60.09 -33.47
CA PRO A 52 -5.31 60.34 -34.64
C PRO A 52 -4.71 59.88 -35.98
N ASN A 53 -3.38 59.85 -36.11
CA ASN A 53 -2.67 59.46 -37.34
C ASN A 53 -2.23 58.00 -37.37
N SER A 54 -2.68 57.16 -36.44
CA SER A 54 -2.34 55.77 -36.43
C SER A 54 -3.17 54.97 -37.45
N SER A 55 -2.48 54.36 -38.42
CA SER A 55 -3.11 53.45 -39.41
C SER A 55 -3.40 52.05 -38.90
N ARG A 56 -2.95 51.70 -37.67
CA ARG A 56 -3.08 50.33 -37.10
C ARG A 56 -4.45 50.19 -36.41
N SER A 57 -5.14 49.12 -36.73
CA SER A 57 -6.43 48.75 -36.10
C SER A 57 -6.21 48.15 -34.72
N ASN A 58 -7.18 48.32 -33.80
CA ASN A 58 -7.20 47.62 -32.51
C ASN A 58 -7.86 46.23 -32.61
N TYR A 59 -8.49 45.92 -33.74
CA TYR A 59 -9.22 44.69 -33.96
C TYR A 59 -8.38 43.39 -33.73
N PRO A 60 -7.12 43.32 -34.17
CA PRO A 60 -6.30 42.14 -33.89
C PRO A 60 -6.14 41.84 -32.40
N TRP A 61 -6.03 42.85 -31.55
CA TRP A 61 -5.89 42.66 -30.09
C TRP A 61 -7.19 42.16 -29.47
N LEU A 62 -8.34 42.57 -29.97
CA LEU A 62 -9.62 42.07 -29.53
C LEU A 62 -9.82 40.61 -29.94
N VAL A 63 -9.45 40.25 -31.16
CA VAL A 63 -9.47 38.84 -31.61
C VAL A 63 -8.53 37.98 -30.76
N LEU A 64 -7.29 38.45 -30.48
CA LEU A 64 -6.34 37.74 -29.67
C LEU A 64 -6.84 37.55 -28.22
N SER A 65 -7.49 38.59 -27.65
CA SER A 65 -8.14 38.49 -26.34
C SER A 65 -9.20 37.39 -26.32
N PHE A 66 -10.06 37.37 -27.33
CA PHE A 66 -11.12 36.36 -27.43
C PHE A 66 -10.54 34.96 -27.59
N CYS A 67 -9.53 34.76 -28.44
CA CYS A 67 -8.88 33.46 -28.64
C CYS A 67 -8.21 32.97 -27.36
N THR A 68 -7.49 33.82 -26.63
CA THR A 68 -6.85 33.44 -25.38
C THR A 68 -7.83 33.13 -24.27
N LEU A 69 -8.95 33.83 -24.22
CA LEU A 69 -10.05 33.55 -23.28
C LEU A 69 -10.71 32.20 -23.58
N MET A 70 -10.96 31.90 -24.86
CA MET A 70 -11.47 30.58 -25.27
C MET A 70 -10.52 29.43 -24.90
N LEU A 71 -9.22 29.62 -25.08
CA LEU A 71 -8.22 28.64 -24.63
C LEU A 71 -8.23 28.46 -23.10
N ALA A 72 -8.46 29.52 -22.33
CA ALA A 72 -8.62 29.44 -20.88
C ALA A 72 -9.86 28.58 -20.51
N PHE A 73 -10.96 28.71 -21.21
CA PHE A 73 -12.15 27.87 -21.03
C PHE A 73 -11.88 26.41 -21.40
N VAL A 74 -11.11 26.14 -22.45
CA VAL A 74 -10.71 24.78 -22.82
C VAL A 74 -9.85 24.14 -21.69
N CYS A 75 -8.87 24.85 -21.15
CA CYS A 75 -8.10 24.38 -19.99
C CYS A 75 -9.02 24.10 -18.78
N GLY A 76 -9.99 24.98 -18.52
CA GLY A 76 -10.97 24.80 -17.44
C GLY A 76 -11.85 23.57 -17.64
N TYR A 77 -12.32 23.35 -18.85
CA TYR A 77 -13.07 22.15 -19.20
C TYR A 77 -12.27 20.86 -18.97
N TRP A 78 -11.04 20.79 -19.47
CA TRP A 78 -10.17 19.63 -19.28
C TRP A 78 -9.84 19.40 -17.80
N HIS A 79 -9.62 20.46 -17.03
CA HIS A 79 -9.37 20.36 -15.59
C HIS A 79 -10.55 19.74 -14.84
N ILE A 80 -11.79 20.18 -15.12
CA ILE A 80 -13.00 19.60 -14.51
C ILE A 80 -13.22 18.18 -15.02
N HIS A 81 -13.10 17.96 -16.33
CA HIS A 81 -13.34 16.67 -16.96
C HIS A 81 -12.44 15.58 -16.39
N SER A 82 -11.14 15.87 -16.16
CA SER A 82 -10.21 14.89 -15.60
C SER A 82 -10.63 14.39 -14.21
N ILE A 83 -11.15 15.30 -13.37
CA ILE A 83 -11.60 14.96 -11.99
C ILE A 83 -12.88 14.12 -12.03
N LEU A 84 -13.87 14.53 -12.84
CA LEU A 84 -15.13 13.78 -12.99
C LEU A 84 -14.90 12.41 -13.61
N TYR A 85 -14.06 12.33 -14.63
CA TYR A 85 -13.72 11.07 -15.30
C TYR A 85 -13.11 10.05 -14.34
N GLN A 86 -12.20 10.46 -13.46
CA GLN A 86 -11.62 9.58 -12.45
C GLN A 86 -12.68 8.99 -11.51
N SER A 87 -13.66 9.79 -11.09
CA SER A 87 -14.75 9.32 -10.24
C SER A 87 -15.62 8.29 -10.97
N ASP A 88 -16.01 8.59 -12.20
CA ASP A 88 -16.92 7.75 -13.00
C ASP A 88 -16.26 6.42 -13.39
N ILE A 89 -14.98 6.43 -13.73
CA ILE A 89 -14.25 5.20 -14.09
C ILE A 89 -14.09 4.27 -12.88
N ARG A 90 -13.80 4.80 -11.69
CA ARG A 90 -13.72 4.03 -10.44
C ARG A 90 -15.06 3.37 -10.09
N ALA A 91 -16.16 4.11 -10.20
CA ALA A 91 -17.51 3.58 -10.02
C ALA A 91 -17.81 2.46 -11.02
N THR A 92 -17.34 2.60 -12.26
CA THR A 92 -17.47 1.57 -13.30
C THR A 92 -16.70 0.30 -12.92
N TYR A 93 -15.45 0.40 -12.44
CA TYR A 93 -14.66 -0.75 -12.01
C TYR A 93 -15.31 -1.48 -10.82
N THR A 94 -15.82 -0.75 -9.83
CA THR A 94 -16.55 -1.35 -8.71
C THR A 94 -17.81 -2.07 -9.19
N LYS A 95 -18.59 -1.47 -10.11
CA LYS A 95 -19.77 -2.10 -10.68
C LYS A 95 -19.44 -3.41 -11.41
N ILE A 96 -18.37 -3.43 -12.20
CA ILE A 96 -17.91 -4.63 -12.91
C ILE A 96 -17.48 -5.70 -11.91
N ASN A 97 -16.69 -5.37 -10.88
CA ASN A 97 -16.34 -6.34 -9.84
C ASN A 97 -17.59 -6.98 -9.21
N ASN A 98 -18.60 -6.17 -8.88
CA ASN A 98 -19.86 -6.65 -8.29
C ASN A 98 -20.67 -7.58 -9.20
N GLN A 99 -20.47 -7.51 -10.52
CA GLN A 99 -21.12 -8.42 -11.48
C GLN A 99 -20.47 -9.80 -11.51
N TYR A 100 -19.15 -9.88 -11.27
CA TYR A 100 -18.36 -11.10 -11.39
C TYR A 100 -17.99 -11.75 -10.05
N VAL A 101 -18.47 -11.22 -8.93
CA VAL A 101 -18.08 -11.69 -7.60
C VAL A 101 -18.48 -13.13 -7.31
N SER A 102 -19.59 -13.60 -7.88
CA SER A 102 -20.12 -14.96 -7.71
C SER A 102 -19.65 -15.96 -8.77
N THR A 103 -18.67 -15.59 -9.60
CA THR A 103 -18.13 -16.49 -10.62
C THR A 103 -17.23 -17.56 -10.00
N PRO A 104 -17.06 -18.71 -10.69
CA PRO A 104 -16.19 -19.80 -10.25
C PRO A 104 -14.78 -19.33 -9.94
N LYS A 105 -14.23 -19.85 -8.84
CA LYS A 105 -12.94 -19.44 -8.29
C LYS A 105 -11.88 -20.50 -8.46
N MET A 106 -10.64 -20.04 -8.52
CA MET A 106 -9.44 -20.87 -8.59
C MET A 106 -8.48 -20.48 -7.47
N PHE A 107 -7.84 -21.45 -6.85
CA PHE A 107 -6.72 -21.23 -5.95
C PHE A 107 -5.42 -21.32 -6.74
N ILE A 108 -4.66 -20.21 -6.82
CA ILE A 108 -3.36 -20.19 -7.49
C ILE A 108 -2.29 -20.45 -6.44
N HIS A 109 -1.48 -21.50 -6.65
CA HIS A 109 -0.41 -21.89 -5.74
C HIS A 109 1.00 -21.58 -6.27
N GLU A 110 1.15 -21.31 -7.58
CA GLU A 110 2.43 -20.98 -8.20
C GLU A 110 2.27 -19.95 -9.31
N TYR A 111 3.19 -18.98 -9.32
CA TYR A 111 3.37 -17.99 -10.35
C TYR A 111 4.78 -18.09 -10.93
N ASP A 112 4.90 -18.13 -12.27
CA ASP A 112 6.15 -17.96 -13.02
C ASP A 112 5.98 -16.74 -13.92
N LEU A 113 6.71 -15.66 -13.60
CA LEU A 113 6.56 -14.37 -14.24
C LEU A 113 7.83 -14.02 -15.01
N SER A 114 7.66 -13.52 -16.24
CA SER A 114 8.72 -12.91 -17.03
C SER A 114 8.30 -11.48 -17.38
N VAL A 115 9.13 -10.50 -17.06
CA VAL A 115 8.86 -9.08 -17.30
C VAL A 115 10.01 -8.47 -18.07
N GLU A 116 9.70 -7.80 -19.19
CA GLU A 116 10.64 -7.01 -19.97
C GLU A 116 10.22 -5.54 -19.90
N GLN A 117 11.09 -4.68 -19.36
CA GLN A 117 10.84 -3.25 -19.27
C GLN A 117 11.08 -2.59 -20.63
N HIS A 118 10.16 -1.72 -21.03
CA HIS A 118 10.31 -0.78 -22.14
C HIS A 118 10.42 0.66 -21.63
N SER A 119 10.32 1.67 -22.52
CA SER A 119 10.48 3.06 -22.09
C SER A 119 9.39 3.55 -21.15
N ASP A 120 8.12 3.25 -21.44
CA ASP A 120 6.96 3.77 -20.71
C ASP A 120 5.94 2.69 -20.35
N ASP A 121 6.21 1.43 -20.74
CA ASP A 121 5.39 0.27 -20.50
C ASP A 121 6.25 -0.96 -20.14
N PHE A 122 5.63 -2.09 -19.96
CA PHE A 122 6.31 -3.37 -19.81
C PHE A 122 5.55 -4.48 -20.52
N LEU A 123 6.27 -5.42 -21.08
CA LEU A 123 5.74 -6.68 -21.60
C LEU A 123 5.87 -7.75 -20.50
N SER A 124 4.81 -8.52 -20.30
CA SER A 124 4.83 -9.61 -19.33
C SER A 124 4.26 -10.90 -19.91
N GLU A 125 4.91 -12.01 -19.57
CA GLU A 125 4.40 -13.36 -19.77
C GLU A 125 4.33 -14.04 -18.39
N VAL A 126 3.12 -14.43 -17.97
CA VAL A 126 2.86 -14.97 -16.64
C VAL A 126 2.15 -16.32 -16.75
N THR A 127 2.80 -17.36 -16.25
CA THR A 127 2.19 -18.68 -16.09
C THR A 127 1.70 -18.83 -14.66
N VAL A 128 0.41 -19.09 -14.51
CA VAL A 128 -0.23 -19.39 -13.24
C VAL A 128 -0.58 -20.87 -13.18
N LYS A 129 -0.27 -21.52 -12.04
CA LYS A 129 -0.73 -22.89 -11.75
C LYS A 129 -1.73 -22.82 -10.60
N GLY A 130 -2.91 -23.35 -10.83
CA GLY A 130 -4.01 -23.27 -9.89
C GLY A 130 -4.85 -24.53 -9.83
N VAL A 131 -5.66 -24.58 -8.79
CA VAL A 131 -6.63 -25.66 -8.52
C VAL A 131 -8.02 -25.06 -8.57
N ALA A 132 -8.92 -25.67 -9.33
CA ALA A 132 -10.32 -25.27 -9.41
C ALA A 132 -11.02 -25.47 -8.05
N LEU A 133 -11.59 -24.40 -7.51
CA LEU A 133 -12.38 -24.46 -6.27
C LEU A 133 -13.86 -24.81 -6.55
N ASP A 134 -14.31 -24.56 -7.76
CA ASP A 134 -15.65 -24.82 -8.25
C ASP A 134 -15.59 -25.59 -9.57
N SER A 135 -16.67 -26.28 -9.93
CA SER A 135 -16.76 -26.95 -11.23
C SER A 135 -17.29 -25.98 -12.28
N SER A 136 -16.47 -25.68 -13.30
CA SER A 136 -16.83 -24.77 -14.39
C SER A 136 -15.91 -24.93 -15.61
N ALA A 137 -16.38 -24.50 -16.77
CA ALA A 137 -15.53 -24.33 -17.97
C ALA A 137 -14.90 -22.93 -18.01
N VAL A 138 -15.49 -21.93 -17.34
CA VAL A 138 -15.03 -20.54 -17.40
C VAL A 138 -14.62 -20.07 -16.00
N PHE A 139 -13.41 -19.53 -15.91
CA PHE A 139 -12.86 -18.96 -14.67
C PHE A 139 -12.48 -17.49 -14.85
N THR A 140 -12.63 -16.75 -13.76
CA THR A 140 -12.40 -15.31 -13.71
C THR A 140 -11.02 -14.99 -13.15
N PHE A 141 -10.32 -14.09 -13.85
CA PHE A 141 -9.08 -13.48 -13.39
C PHE A 141 -9.22 -11.96 -13.38
N CYS A 142 -8.50 -11.33 -12.48
CA CYS A 142 -8.40 -9.88 -12.38
C CYS A 142 -7.00 -9.44 -12.79
N LEU A 143 -6.92 -8.45 -13.68
CA LEU A 143 -5.68 -7.84 -14.16
C LEU A 143 -5.94 -6.36 -14.39
N ASN A 144 -4.96 -5.49 -14.12
CA ASN A 144 -5.13 -4.05 -14.27
C ASN A 144 -5.77 -3.68 -15.63
N PRO A 145 -6.78 -2.81 -15.66
CA PRO A 145 -7.49 -2.47 -16.89
C PRO A 145 -6.63 -1.73 -17.93
N GLY A 146 -5.53 -1.11 -17.52
CA GLY A 146 -4.56 -0.47 -18.42
C GLY A 146 -3.66 -1.46 -19.19
N LEU A 147 -3.69 -2.77 -18.83
CA LEU A 147 -2.90 -3.80 -19.47
C LEU A 147 -3.71 -4.50 -20.56
N THR A 148 -3.16 -4.63 -21.77
CA THR A 148 -3.77 -5.28 -22.91
C THR A 148 -3.35 -6.75 -22.99
N VAL A 149 -4.31 -7.68 -22.89
CA VAL A 149 -4.05 -9.13 -23.00
C VAL A 149 -4.03 -9.52 -24.48
N HIS A 150 -2.91 -10.07 -24.92
CA HIS A 150 -2.72 -10.53 -26.32
C HIS A 150 -3.09 -11.99 -26.52
N SER A 151 -2.74 -12.84 -25.55
CA SER A 151 -3.04 -14.27 -25.64
C SER A 151 -3.16 -14.91 -24.27
N VAL A 152 -4.00 -15.94 -24.20
CA VAL A 152 -4.14 -16.84 -23.06
C VAL A 152 -3.98 -18.27 -23.57
N ARG A 153 -3.15 -19.09 -22.92
CA ARG A 153 -2.81 -20.45 -23.35
C ARG A 153 -2.81 -21.43 -22.19
N SER A 154 -3.12 -22.70 -22.44
CA SER A 154 -2.83 -23.81 -21.53
C SER A 154 -1.79 -24.71 -22.19
N GLY A 155 -0.55 -24.67 -21.72
CA GLY A 155 0.58 -25.21 -22.47
C GLY A 155 0.72 -24.53 -23.84
N GLU A 156 0.66 -25.30 -24.92
CA GLU A 156 0.68 -24.78 -26.31
C GLU A 156 -0.72 -24.48 -26.87
N GLN A 157 -1.78 -24.92 -26.20
CA GLN A 157 -3.15 -24.76 -26.68
C GLN A 157 -3.68 -23.35 -26.36
N PRO A 158 -4.08 -22.57 -27.39
CA PRO A 158 -4.71 -21.28 -27.16
C PRO A 158 -6.10 -21.48 -26.49
N LEU A 159 -6.40 -20.64 -25.50
CA LEU A 159 -7.69 -20.59 -24.82
C LEU A 159 -8.48 -19.37 -25.30
N ASN A 160 -9.79 -19.52 -25.39
CA ASN A 160 -10.68 -18.39 -25.62
C ASN A 160 -10.77 -17.56 -24.33
N PHE A 161 -10.71 -16.25 -24.49
CA PHE A 161 -10.89 -15.34 -23.37
C PHE A 161 -11.72 -14.13 -23.76
N LYS A 162 -12.42 -13.57 -22.78
CA LYS A 162 -13.15 -12.32 -22.92
C LYS A 162 -12.64 -11.32 -21.89
N ARG A 163 -12.30 -10.12 -22.36
CA ARG A 163 -11.90 -9.00 -21.51
C ARG A 163 -13.08 -8.08 -21.21
N ASP A 164 -13.32 -7.77 -19.94
CA ASP A 164 -14.26 -6.74 -19.49
C ASP A 164 -13.54 -5.85 -18.47
N LYS A 165 -12.90 -4.78 -18.98
CA LYS A 165 -12.03 -3.90 -18.19
C LYS A 165 -10.96 -4.68 -17.41
N GLN A 166 -11.05 -4.72 -16.08
CA GLN A 166 -10.13 -5.48 -15.21
C GLN A 166 -10.38 -6.98 -15.19
N ILE A 167 -11.51 -7.45 -15.67
CA ILE A 167 -11.88 -8.86 -15.64
C ILE A 167 -11.45 -9.57 -16.92
N VAL A 168 -10.80 -10.73 -16.76
CA VAL A 168 -10.45 -11.65 -17.84
C VAL A 168 -11.18 -12.96 -17.58
N LEU A 169 -12.17 -13.28 -18.39
CA LEU A 169 -12.88 -14.55 -18.38
C LEU A 169 -12.13 -15.51 -19.29
N VAL A 170 -11.62 -16.61 -18.77
CA VAL A 170 -10.87 -17.64 -19.51
C VAL A 170 -11.74 -18.87 -19.64
N ASP A 171 -12.01 -19.27 -20.89
CA ASP A 171 -12.78 -20.48 -21.21
C ASP A 171 -11.83 -21.64 -21.56
N PHE A 172 -11.85 -22.68 -20.75
CA PHE A 172 -11.03 -23.88 -20.92
C PHE A 172 -11.59 -24.84 -22.00
N GLY A 173 -12.79 -24.56 -22.53
CA GLY A 173 -13.46 -25.40 -23.51
C GLY A 173 -14.01 -26.73 -22.96
N THR A 174 -13.57 -27.12 -21.77
CA THR A 174 -14.03 -28.31 -21.04
C THR A 174 -14.37 -27.94 -19.60
N ASN A 175 -15.38 -28.59 -19.04
CA ASN A 175 -15.74 -28.34 -17.65
C ASN A 175 -14.70 -28.96 -16.73
N LEU A 176 -13.97 -28.12 -15.99
CA LEU A 176 -13.03 -28.55 -14.95
C LEU A 176 -13.84 -28.98 -13.73
N ALA A 177 -13.47 -30.09 -13.13
CA ALA A 177 -14.02 -30.51 -11.86
C ALA A 177 -13.33 -29.79 -10.68
N LYS A 178 -14.03 -29.65 -9.56
CA LYS A 178 -13.42 -29.16 -8.31
C LYS A 178 -12.24 -30.05 -7.94
N GLY A 179 -11.07 -29.42 -7.72
CA GLY A 179 -9.81 -30.10 -7.42
C GLY A 179 -8.91 -30.30 -8.63
N ASP A 180 -9.38 -30.08 -9.86
CA ASP A 180 -8.55 -30.18 -11.04
C ASP A 180 -7.46 -29.10 -11.03
N THR A 181 -6.24 -29.50 -11.39
CA THR A 181 -5.09 -28.59 -11.49
C THR A 181 -4.88 -28.18 -12.94
N VAL A 182 -4.73 -26.90 -13.16
CA VAL A 182 -4.50 -26.29 -14.49
C VAL A 182 -3.32 -25.34 -14.48
N SER A 183 -2.72 -25.18 -15.67
CA SER A 183 -1.68 -24.20 -15.93
C SER A 183 -2.12 -23.28 -17.04
N VAL A 184 -2.10 -21.96 -16.80
CA VAL A 184 -2.53 -20.95 -17.76
C VAL A 184 -1.45 -19.89 -17.91
N THR A 185 -1.08 -19.58 -19.14
CA THR A 185 -0.11 -18.55 -19.49
C THR A 185 -0.81 -17.36 -20.12
N PHE A 186 -0.60 -16.18 -19.53
CA PHE A 186 -1.09 -14.89 -20.03
C PHE A 186 0.08 -14.12 -20.62
N ARG A 187 -0.12 -13.52 -21.79
CA ARG A 187 0.82 -12.56 -22.38
C ARG A 187 0.11 -11.23 -22.57
N TYR A 188 0.69 -10.18 -22.02
CA TYR A 188 0.10 -8.84 -22.01
C TYR A 188 1.18 -7.76 -21.90
N ASP A 189 0.82 -6.52 -22.27
CA ASP A 189 1.64 -5.33 -22.13
C ASP A 189 0.78 -4.12 -21.77
N GLY A 190 1.41 -2.99 -21.51
CA GLY A 190 0.76 -1.70 -21.33
C GLY A 190 1.20 -0.95 -20.07
N GLN A 191 0.37 -0.01 -19.68
CA GLN A 191 0.57 0.85 -18.52
C GLN A 191 -0.46 0.58 -17.45
N ILE A 192 -0.08 0.78 -16.19
CA ILE A 192 -1.00 0.64 -15.06
C ILE A 192 -1.97 1.83 -15.02
N ASP A 193 -3.26 1.53 -14.99
CA ASP A 193 -4.28 2.51 -14.63
C ASP A 193 -4.37 2.63 -13.10
N ASN A 194 -3.83 3.72 -12.56
CA ASN A 194 -3.86 4.01 -11.12
C ASN A 194 -5.31 4.25 -10.61
N SER A 195 -6.27 4.59 -11.47
CA SER A 195 -7.66 4.76 -11.08
C SER A 195 -8.33 3.47 -10.60
N PHE A 196 -7.77 2.33 -10.97
CA PHE A 196 -8.22 1.00 -10.53
C PHE A 196 -7.77 0.64 -9.10
N CYS A 197 -6.74 1.28 -8.59
CA CYS A 197 -6.19 0.97 -7.27
C CYS A 197 -7.08 1.49 -6.13
N TYR A 198 -7.11 0.76 -5.02
CA TYR A 198 -7.82 1.16 -3.79
C TYR A 198 -9.29 1.52 -4.01
N LEU A 199 -10.04 0.71 -4.77
CA LEU A 199 -11.48 0.92 -5.01
C LEU A 199 -12.32 0.89 -3.73
N ASP A 200 -11.81 0.25 -2.69
CA ASP A 200 -12.41 0.11 -1.35
C ASP A 200 -12.18 1.33 -0.45
N ILE A 201 -11.27 2.21 -0.81
CA ILE A 201 -10.96 3.37 0.01
C ILE A 201 -11.91 4.53 -0.34
N PRO A 202 -12.60 5.11 0.67
CA PRO A 202 -13.53 6.21 0.45
C PRO A 202 -12.87 7.42 -0.23
N PRO A 203 -13.61 8.14 -1.10
CA PRO A 203 -13.09 9.31 -1.80
C PRO A 203 -12.51 10.38 -0.87
N GLU A 204 -13.09 10.56 0.32
CA GLU A 204 -12.64 11.53 1.32
C GLU A 204 -11.24 11.22 1.82
N VAL A 205 -10.92 9.93 2.02
CA VAL A 205 -9.59 9.45 2.43
C VAL A 205 -8.59 9.58 1.28
N LEU A 206 -9.01 9.21 0.06
CA LEU A 206 -8.16 9.36 -1.12
C LEU A 206 -7.81 10.83 -1.40
N GLN A 207 -8.79 11.74 -1.19
CA GLN A 207 -8.63 13.18 -1.42
C GLN A 207 -8.02 13.91 -0.22
N ALA A 208 -7.90 13.26 0.94
CA ALA A 208 -7.25 13.85 2.10
C ALA A 208 -5.87 14.42 1.72
N SER A 209 -5.59 15.66 2.11
CA SER A 209 -4.37 16.32 1.67
C SER A 209 -3.14 15.69 2.31
N ASN A 210 -2.17 15.34 1.48
CA ASN A 210 -0.81 15.02 1.89
C ASN A 210 0.07 16.22 1.58
N LYS A 211 0.62 16.89 2.60
CA LYS A 211 1.28 18.19 2.41
C LYS A 211 2.72 18.18 2.88
N LYS A 212 3.56 18.85 2.09
CA LYS A 212 4.86 19.32 2.52
C LYS A 212 4.79 20.84 2.64
N PHE A 213 4.80 21.37 3.87
CA PHE A 213 4.51 22.77 4.16
C PHE A 213 3.13 23.18 3.63
N LEU A 214 3.11 24.09 2.65
CA LEU A 214 1.90 24.60 2.00
C LEU A 214 1.48 23.80 0.76
N PHE A 215 2.37 22.95 0.22
CA PHE A 215 2.16 22.29 -1.06
C PHE A 215 1.70 20.86 -0.88
N ASN A 216 0.70 20.46 -1.65
CA ASN A 216 0.24 19.09 -1.72
C ASN A 216 1.27 18.22 -2.46
N ILE A 217 1.41 16.99 -1.96
CA ILE A 217 2.08 15.88 -2.62
C ILE A 217 1.01 15.10 -3.38
N ASP A 218 1.27 14.75 -4.62
CA ASP A 218 0.43 13.85 -5.39
C ASP A 218 0.44 12.44 -4.80
N LYS A 219 -0.57 11.65 -5.15
CA LYS A 219 -0.72 10.27 -4.70
C LYS A 219 -0.78 9.33 -5.88
N GLN A 220 0.23 8.49 -6.00
CA GLN A 220 0.35 7.49 -7.05
C GLN A 220 0.60 6.12 -6.41
N TYR A 221 0.20 5.07 -7.09
CA TYR A 221 0.29 3.68 -6.62
C TYR A 221 1.26 2.84 -7.45
N SER A 222 1.57 3.32 -8.65
CA SER A 222 2.59 2.81 -9.55
C SER A 222 3.30 3.94 -10.26
N PHE A 223 4.49 3.65 -10.77
CA PHE A 223 5.28 4.57 -11.58
C PHE A 223 5.84 3.81 -12.77
N GLN A 224 5.71 4.40 -13.94
CA GLN A 224 6.20 3.84 -15.21
C GLN A 224 6.83 4.97 -16.01
N THR A 225 8.14 5.04 -15.97
CA THR A 225 8.96 5.95 -16.75
C THR A 225 10.14 5.18 -17.32
N LYS A 226 10.85 5.77 -18.27
CA LYS A 226 12.05 5.17 -18.86
C LYS A 226 13.08 4.75 -17.81
N ASP A 227 13.27 5.57 -16.76
CA ASP A 227 14.34 5.40 -15.79
C ASP A 227 13.87 4.80 -14.46
N TYR A 228 12.55 4.62 -14.31
CA TYR A 228 11.98 4.11 -13.06
C TYR A 228 10.66 3.37 -13.29
N LEU A 229 10.58 2.13 -12.79
CA LEU A 229 9.37 1.31 -12.76
C LEU A 229 9.08 0.89 -11.32
N MET A 230 7.83 0.99 -10.90
CA MET A 230 7.37 0.48 -9.61
C MET A 230 5.97 -0.13 -9.76
N LEU A 231 5.88 -1.42 -9.50
CA LEU A 231 4.67 -2.24 -9.57
C LEU A 231 4.43 -2.87 -8.20
N THR A 232 3.36 -2.43 -7.53
CA THR A 232 2.96 -2.96 -6.23
C THR A 232 1.80 -3.96 -6.38
N PRO A 233 1.53 -4.80 -5.37
CA PRO A 233 0.42 -5.75 -5.42
C PRO A 233 -0.94 -5.10 -5.69
N GLU A 234 -1.18 -3.89 -5.18
CA GLU A 234 -2.43 -3.15 -5.36
C GLU A 234 -2.72 -2.81 -6.82
N THR A 235 -1.68 -2.72 -7.62
CA THR A 235 -1.83 -2.37 -9.05
C THR A 235 -2.36 -3.51 -9.89
N TYR A 236 -2.46 -4.74 -9.36
CA TYR A 236 -2.87 -5.94 -10.12
C TYR A 236 -2.09 -6.10 -11.43
N TRP A 237 -0.77 -5.90 -11.35
CA TRP A 237 0.11 -5.96 -12.51
C TRP A 237 0.34 -7.37 -13.06
N TYR A 238 -0.10 -8.40 -12.33
CA TYR A 238 -0.16 -9.79 -12.79
C TYR A 238 -1.54 -10.40 -12.51
N PRO A 239 -1.96 -11.43 -13.28
CA PRO A 239 -3.30 -12.01 -13.16
C PRO A 239 -3.52 -12.63 -11.78
N ARG A 240 -4.60 -12.27 -11.10
CA ARG A 240 -5.06 -12.88 -9.85
C ARG A 240 -6.40 -13.55 -10.07
N ALA A 241 -6.65 -14.68 -9.40
CA ALA A 241 -7.94 -15.36 -9.47
C ALA A 241 -9.06 -14.51 -8.84
N GLY A 242 -10.22 -14.51 -9.46
CA GLY A 242 -11.40 -13.81 -9.00
C GLY A 242 -11.44 -12.33 -9.39
N THR A 243 -12.08 -11.51 -8.55
CA THR A 243 -12.23 -10.07 -8.73
C THR A 243 -11.33 -9.31 -7.76
N SER A 244 -11.14 -8.00 -7.96
CA SER A 244 -10.59 -7.12 -6.93
C SER A 244 -11.67 -6.75 -5.91
N TYR A 245 -11.65 -5.55 -5.34
CA TYR A 245 -12.64 -5.10 -4.37
C TYR A 245 -14.09 -5.28 -4.84
N SER A 246 -14.96 -5.77 -3.94
CA SER A 246 -16.41 -5.78 -4.10
C SER A 246 -17.09 -5.50 -2.75
N ASP A 247 -18.07 -4.60 -2.73
CA ASP A 247 -18.91 -4.31 -1.56
C ASP A 247 -20.00 -5.38 -1.32
N LYS A 248 -20.25 -6.25 -2.31
CA LYS A 248 -21.27 -7.31 -2.24
C LYS A 248 -20.81 -8.59 -1.59
N ASN A 249 -19.52 -8.89 -1.66
CA ASN A 249 -18.95 -10.13 -1.14
C ASN A 249 -17.54 -9.88 -0.60
N PRO A 250 -17.27 -10.21 0.67
CA PRO A 250 -15.96 -10.05 1.29
C PRO A 250 -14.89 -11.03 0.77
N ASP A 251 -15.23 -12.00 -0.07
CA ASP A 251 -14.30 -12.99 -0.60
C ASP A 251 -13.13 -12.39 -1.40
N TRP A 252 -13.27 -11.18 -1.92
CA TRP A 252 -12.19 -10.44 -2.58
C TRP A 252 -11.00 -10.14 -1.65
N GLN A 253 -11.19 -10.21 -0.34
CA GLN A 253 -10.13 -10.03 0.66
C GLN A 253 -9.23 -11.26 0.79
N GLN A 254 -9.65 -12.41 0.25
CA GLN A 254 -8.91 -13.65 0.35
C GLN A 254 -7.72 -13.62 -0.60
N THR A 255 -6.54 -13.41 -0.02
CA THR A 255 -5.27 -13.62 -0.68
C THR A 255 -4.67 -14.92 -0.16
N TYR A 256 -4.16 -15.74 -1.06
CA TYR A 256 -3.57 -17.02 -0.70
C TYR A 256 -2.06 -16.97 -0.80
N PHE A 257 -1.37 -17.75 0.02
CA PHE A 257 0.06 -17.98 -0.12
C PHE A 257 0.34 -18.74 -1.41
N SER A 258 1.23 -18.19 -2.24
CA SER A 258 1.66 -18.74 -3.52
C SER A 258 3.17 -18.70 -3.64
N ASN A 259 3.75 -19.61 -4.42
CA ASN A 259 5.16 -19.58 -4.76
C ASN A 259 5.37 -18.69 -5.98
N TYR A 260 6.33 -17.77 -5.91
CA TYR A 260 6.66 -16.84 -6.99
C TYR A 260 8.06 -17.13 -7.53
N ARG A 261 8.17 -17.17 -8.85
CA ARG A 261 9.41 -17.05 -9.62
C ARG A 261 9.26 -15.87 -10.55
N LEU A 262 10.23 -14.96 -10.54
CA LEU A 262 10.19 -13.77 -11.34
C LEU A 262 11.50 -13.63 -12.12
N LYS A 263 11.40 -13.46 -13.43
CA LYS A 263 12.50 -13.06 -14.31
C LYS A 263 12.25 -11.65 -14.80
N VAL A 264 13.28 -10.82 -14.77
CA VAL A 264 13.18 -9.42 -15.15
C VAL A 264 14.32 -9.06 -16.08
N LYS A 265 13.97 -8.50 -17.24
CA LYS A 265 14.90 -7.86 -18.15
C LYS A 265 14.71 -6.35 -18.09
N PRO A 266 15.52 -5.63 -17.30
CA PRO A 266 15.44 -4.19 -17.19
C PRO A 266 16.07 -3.51 -18.39
N LEU A 267 15.82 -2.20 -18.56
CA LEU A 267 16.62 -1.39 -19.49
C LEU A 267 18.07 -1.31 -19.01
N PRO A 268 19.02 -1.12 -19.94
CA PRO A 268 20.45 -1.08 -19.62
C PRO A 268 20.80 -0.06 -18.53
N GLY A 269 21.59 -0.49 -17.53
CA GLY A 269 22.03 0.35 -16.41
C GLY A 269 21.06 0.42 -15.24
N LEU A 270 19.86 -0.17 -15.34
CA LEU A 270 18.90 -0.21 -14.25
C LEU A 270 18.97 -1.54 -13.48
N VAL A 271 18.66 -1.46 -12.19
CA VAL A 271 18.69 -2.61 -11.26
C VAL A 271 17.27 -2.92 -10.81
N PRO A 272 16.76 -4.14 -11.05
CA PRO A 272 15.48 -4.57 -10.52
C PRO A 272 15.61 -5.07 -9.08
N ILE A 273 14.58 -4.80 -8.28
CA ILE A 273 14.44 -5.24 -6.89
C ILE A 273 13.08 -5.90 -6.73
N SER A 274 13.05 -7.09 -6.14
CA SER A 274 11.84 -7.82 -5.82
C SER A 274 12.04 -8.66 -4.56
N GLN A 275 11.01 -9.38 -4.11
CA GLN A 275 11.12 -10.37 -3.05
C GLN A 275 11.97 -11.54 -3.50
N GLY A 276 12.71 -12.13 -2.55
CA GLY A 276 13.59 -13.27 -2.80
C GLY A 276 15.02 -12.89 -3.11
N GLU A 277 15.84 -13.91 -3.38
CA GLU A 277 17.23 -13.73 -3.79
C GLU A 277 17.29 -13.39 -5.28
N GLY A 278 17.84 -12.21 -5.60
CA GLY A 278 18.07 -11.76 -6.97
C GLY A 278 19.40 -12.28 -7.50
N LYS A 279 19.40 -12.88 -8.70
CA LYS A 279 20.59 -13.30 -9.43
C LYS A 279 20.54 -12.77 -10.85
N CYS A 280 21.60 -12.10 -11.28
CA CYS A 280 21.76 -11.61 -12.64
C CYS A 280 22.57 -12.62 -13.45
N ASP A 281 22.10 -12.95 -14.66
CA ASP A 281 22.86 -13.78 -15.62
C ASP A 281 23.75 -12.93 -16.54
N GLU A 282 24.48 -13.60 -17.46
CA GLU A 282 25.38 -12.96 -18.41
C GLU A 282 24.64 -12.08 -19.45
N GLU A 283 23.36 -12.33 -19.66
CA GLU A 283 22.50 -11.58 -20.60
C GLU A 283 21.85 -10.35 -19.94
N GLY A 284 22.09 -10.13 -18.65
CA GLY A 284 21.50 -9.02 -17.87
C GLY A 284 20.07 -9.29 -17.43
N VAL A 285 19.61 -10.54 -17.44
CA VAL A 285 18.31 -10.95 -16.93
C VAL A 285 18.45 -11.31 -15.45
N TYR A 286 17.61 -10.70 -14.64
CA TYR A 286 17.56 -10.97 -13.20
C TYR A 286 16.51 -12.02 -12.90
N SER A 287 16.85 -12.98 -12.05
CA SER A 287 15.94 -14.02 -11.58
C SER A 287 15.76 -13.91 -10.07
N PHE A 288 14.51 -13.86 -9.61
CA PHE A 288 14.14 -13.78 -8.19
C PHE A 288 13.33 -15.01 -7.80
N LYS A 289 13.67 -15.56 -6.61
CA LYS A 289 12.94 -16.68 -6.03
C LYS A 289 12.84 -16.48 -4.51
N GLY A 290 11.62 -16.44 -4.00
CA GLY A 290 11.38 -16.36 -2.56
C GLY A 290 11.77 -17.64 -1.82
N ASP A 291 12.22 -17.50 -0.57
CA ASP A 291 12.48 -18.65 0.31
C ASP A 291 11.19 -19.29 0.82
N PHE A 292 10.10 -18.53 0.87
CA PHE A 292 8.79 -18.93 1.38
C PHE A 292 7.67 -18.49 0.44
N PRO A 293 6.51 -19.17 0.48
CA PRO A 293 5.32 -18.68 -0.20
C PRO A 293 4.93 -17.28 0.30
N SER A 294 4.46 -16.45 -0.59
CA SER A 294 3.99 -15.10 -0.29
C SER A 294 2.57 -14.88 -0.80
N GLN A 295 1.85 -13.95 -0.20
CA GLN A 295 0.53 -13.53 -0.69
C GLN A 295 0.65 -12.58 -1.88
N THR A 296 1.78 -11.89 -2.01
CA THR A 296 1.97 -10.79 -2.95
C THR A 296 3.41 -10.70 -3.44
N LEU A 297 3.58 -10.06 -4.61
CA LEU A 297 4.86 -9.79 -5.24
C LEU A 297 4.91 -8.34 -5.73
N SER A 298 6.03 -7.66 -5.51
CA SER A 298 6.33 -6.33 -6.04
C SER A 298 7.56 -6.35 -6.93
N LEU A 299 7.63 -5.38 -7.84
CA LEU A 299 8.79 -5.15 -8.69
C LEU A 299 9.10 -3.66 -8.73
N LEU A 300 10.34 -3.32 -8.41
CA LEU A 300 10.90 -1.98 -8.56
C LEU A 300 12.09 -2.07 -9.51
N ILE A 301 12.26 -1.09 -10.41
CA ILE A 301 13.43 -1.00 -11.30
C ILE A 301 13.88 0.46 -11.31
N GLY A 302 15.18 0.70 -11.13
CA GLY A 302 15.76 2.04 -11.12
C GLY A 302 17.28 2.00 -11.11
N ASP A 303 17.93 3.16 -11.17
CA ASP A 303 19.38 3.28 -11.01
C ASP A 303 19.76 3.17 -9.51
N TYR A 304 19.48 1.99 -8.95
CA TYR A 304 19.67 1.72 -7.54
C TYR A 304 21.09 1.33 -7.17
N GLN A 305 21.54 1.84 -6.03
CA GLN A 305 22.78 1.43 -5.35
C GLN A 305 22.43 0.79 -4.01
N GLN A 306 23.15 -0.26 -3.64
CA GLN A 306 22.92 -1.01 -2.40
C GLN A 306 24.02 -0.77 -1.38
N LYS A 307 23.62 -0.51 -0.14
CA LYS A 307 24.47 -0.67 1.05
C LYS A 307 23.86 -1.72 1.96
N SER A 308 24.67 -2.61 2.49
CA SER A 308 24.15 -3.72 3.28
C SER A 308 25.03 -4.04 4.49
N VAL A 309 24.39 -4.62 5.50
CA VAL A 309 25.02 -5.16 6.71
C VAL A 309 24.37 -6.49 7.05
N TYR A 310 25.17 -7.43 7.50
CA TYR A 310 24.70 -8.75 7.90
C TYR A 310 24.58 -8.84 9.42
N ALA A 311 23.40 -9.13 9.92
CA ALA A 311 23.14 -9.29 11.33
C ALA A 311 22.18 -10.46 11.57
N ASP A 312 22.59 -11.39 12.47
CA ASP A 312 21.74 -12.49 12.93
C ASP A 312 21.11 -13.31 11.79
N SER A 313 21.92 -13.70 10.82
CA SER A 313 21.52 -14.47 9.62
C SER A 313 20.53 -13.75 8.68
N ILE A 314 20.34 -12.44 8.86
CA ILE A 314 19.51 -11.61 8.00
C ILE A 314 20.40 -10.57 7.31
N LEU A 315 20.25 -10.43 5.99
CA LEU A 315 20.87 -9.37 5.21
C LEU A 315 19.99 -8.13 5.26
N TYR A 316 20.44 -7.09 5.94
CA TYR A 316 19.80 -5.78 5.97
C TYR A 316 20.41 -4.90 4.90
N SER A 317 19.58 -4.32 4.06
CA SER A 317 20.01 -3.50 2.93
C SER A 317 19.26 -2.17 2.87
N VAL A 318 19.96 -1.15 2.40
CA VAL A 318 19.36 0.11 1.97
C VAL A 318 19.62 0.25 0.48
N TRP A 319 18.54 0.41 -0.27
CA TRP A 319 18.58 0.67 -1.71
C TRP A 319 18.18 2.12 -1.94
N HIS A 320 19.11 2.93 -2.39
CA HIS A 320 18.89 4.31 -2.75
C HIS A 320 19.25 4.55 -4.22
N LEU A 321 18.65 5.52 -4.85
CA LEU A 321 19.03 5.90 -6.19
C LEU A 321 20.42 6.56 -6.19
N LYS A 322 21.09 6.54 -7.33
CA LYS A 322 22.38 7.16 -7.51
C LYS A 322 22.34 8.61 -7.04
N ASP A 323 23.36 9.03 -6.30
CA ASP A 323 23.49 10.37 -5.70
C ASP A 323 22.44 10.75 -4.65
N HIS A 324 21.59 9.80 -4.22
CA HIS A 324 20.57 9.99 -3.18
C HIS A 324 20.98 9.49 -1.79
N ASP A 325 22.22 9.07 -1.59
CA ASP A 325 22.70 8.68 -0.25
C ASP A 325 22.81 9.88 0.68
N TYR A 326 21.75 10.19 1.39
CA TYR A 326 21.68 11.33 2.28
C TYR A 326 21.82 11.00 3.77
N PHE A 327 21.81 9.71 4.15
CA PHE A 327 21.86 9.34 5.56
C PHE A 327 22.86 8.25 5.92
N THR A 328 23.18 7.29 5.03
CA THR A 328 24.01 6.12 5.38
C THR A 328 25.43 6.51 5.75
N ALA A 329 26.04 7.45 5.03
CA ALA A 329 27.39 7.95 5.33
C ALA A 329 27.52 8.55 6.75
N SER A 330 26.41 8.99 7.34
CA SER A 330 26.41 9.51 8.72
C SER A 330 26.58 8.43 9.77
N PHE A 331 26.53 7.14 9.39
CA PHE A 331 26.67 5.99 10.27
C PHE A 331 27.95 5.19 10.00
N ASP A 332 28.82 5.61 9.09
CA ASP A 332 30.05 4.88 8.73
C ASP A 332 30.95 4.64 9.96
N SER A 333 31.02 5.61 10.87
CA SER A 333 31.83 5.50 12.10
C SER A 333 31.28 4.51 13.14
N ILE A 334 30.05 4.05 13.00
CA ILE A 334 29.44 3.03 13.88
C ILE A 334 29.12 1.74 13.14
N HIS A 335 29.65 1.57 11.93
CA HIS A 335 29.36 0.42 11.06
C HIS A 335 29.43 -0.93 11.79
N ASP A 336 30.48 -1.15 12.58
CA ASP A 336 30.68 -2.39 13.33
C ASP A 336 29.67 -2.58 14.47
N THR A 337 29.02 -1.51 14.91
CA THR A 337 28.03 -1.55 16.00
C THR A 337 26.60 -1.72 15.47
N ILE A 338 26.34 -1.38 14.21
CA ILE A 338 25.00 -1.48 13.59
C ILE A 338 24.39 -2.89 13.74
N PRO A 339 25.11 -4.01 13.49
CA PRO A 339 24.54 -5.35 13.67
C PRO A 339 24.00 -5.61 15.07
N TRP A 340 24.69 -5.11 16.09
CA TRP A 340 24.26 -5.23 17.49
C TRP A 340 22.99 -4.38 17.76
N LEU A 341 22.94 -3.15 17.25
CA LEU A 341 21.78 -2.27 17.40
C LEU A 341 20.52 -2.87 16.74
N ILE A 342 20.65 -3.41 15.53
CA ILE A 342 19.57 -4.07 14.81
C ILE A 342 19.09 -5.30 15.59
N ARG A 343 20.00 -6.14 16.08
CA ARG A 343 19.67 -7.32 16.88
C ARG A 343 18.85 -6.96 18.11
N ASN A 344 19.23 -5.91 18.83
CA ASN A 344 18.50 -5.47 20.02
C ASN A 344 17.04 -5.10 19.70
N VAL A 345 16.80 -4.36 18.60
CA VAL A 345 15.45 -3.99 18.16
C VAL A 345 14.66 -5.22 17.73
N LYS A 346 15.27 -6.11 16.94
CA LYS A 346 14.64 -7.37 16.50
C LYS A 346 14.25 -8.27 17.68
N ASP A 347 15.17 -8.47 18.64
CA ASP A 347 14.92 -9.30 19.80
C ASP A 347 13.83 -8.71 20.71
N GLN A 348 13.71 -7.40 20.74
CA GLN A 348 12.66 -6.74 21.47
C GLN A 348 11.31 -6.91 20.79
N LEU A 349 11.24 -6.77 19.46
CA LEU A 349 10.05 -7.10 18.66
C LEU A 349 9.60 -8.54 18.95
N ALA A 350 10.52 -9.49 18.83
CA ALA A 350 10.24 -10.90 19.05
C ALA A 350 9.73 -11.19 20.48
N ARG A 351 10.31 -10.56 21.50
CA ARG A 351 9.85 -10.70 22.90
C ARG A 351 8.51 -10.05 23.17
N GLN A 352 8.30 -8.83 22.66
CA GLN A 352 7.08 -8.05 22.92
C GLN A 352 5.87 -8.69 22.26
N TYR A 353 6.01 -9.10 21.00
CA TYR A 353 4.90 -9.58 20.18
C TYR A 353 4.89 -11.09 19.97
N LYS A 354 5.85 -11.84 20.55
CA LYS A 354 6.05 -13.29 20.32
C LYS A 354 6.06 -13.65 18.82
N LEU A 355 6.59 -12.75 17.99
CA LEU A 355 6.57 -12.83 16.55
C LEU A 355 7.96 -12.55 15.98
N ASP A 356 8.62 -13.61 15.46
CA ASP A 356 9.94 -13.49 14.85
C ASP A 356 9.82 -13.03 13.39
N TYR A 357 10.80 -12.24 12.94
CA TYR A 357 10.92 -11.90 11.51
C TYR A 357 11.30 -13.16 10.71
N PRO A 358 10.52 -13.58 9.70
CA PRO A 358 10.67 -14.91 9.11
C PRO A 358 11.66 -14.99 7.95
N PHE A 359 12.07 -13.85 7.38
CA PHE A 359 12.83 -13.82 6.13
C PHE A 359 14.32 -13.65 6.37
N LYS A 360 15.13 -14.01 5.36
CA LYS A 360 16.59 -13.87 5.37
C LYS A 360 17.07 -12.49 4.90
N ARG A 361 16.16 -11.63 4.44
CA ARG A 361 16.46 -10.29 3.91
C ARG A 361 15.49 -9.29 4.48
N PHE A 362 15.97 -8.07 4.68
CA PHE A 362 15.16 -6.90 5.01
C PHE A 362 15.76 -5.70 4.29
N SER A 363 15.03 -5.16 3.33
CA SER A 363 15.49 -4.07 2.48
C SER A 363 14.65 -2.83 2.70
N ILE A 364 15.31 -1.68 2.92
CA ILE A 364 14.67 -0.37 2.85
C ILE A 364 14.95 0.16 1.44
N ILE A 365 13.91 0.44 0.67
CA ILE A 365 14.03 0.83 -0.73
C ILE A 365 13.46 2.22 -0.91
N GLU A 366 14.26 3.14 -1.45
CA GLU A 366 13.84 4.49 -1.76
C GLU A 366 12.80 4.48 -2.89
N VAL A 367 11.69 5.20 -2.68
CA VAL A 367 10.60 5.34 -3.64
C VAL A 367 10.19 6.80 -3.80
N PRO A 368 9.53 7.18 -4.91
CA PRO A 368 9.04 8.54 -5.11
C PRO A 368 8.15 9.03 -3.97
N VAL A 369 8.28 10.30 -3.64
CA VAL A 369 7.49 10.96 -2.60
C VAL A 369 5.96 10.86 -2.81
N GLN A 370 5.54 10.70 -4.06
CA GLN A 370 4.13 10.55 -4.43
C GLN A 370 3.57 9.15 -4.15
N PHE A 371 4.40 8.17 -3.83
CA PHE A 371 3.90 6.83 -3.49
C PHE A 371 2.98 6.90 -2.27
N ALA A 372 1.77 6.37 -2.41
CA ALA A 372 0.77 6.31 -1.36
C ALA A 372 0.25 4.89 -1.17
N SER A 373 0.02 4.52 0.08
CA SER A 373 -0.66 3.28 0.46
C SER A 373 -1.67 3.55 1.56
N TYR A 374 -2.66 2.66 1.70
CA TYR A 374 -3.74 2.85 2.67
C TYR A 374 -3.99 1.58 3.47
N GLU A 375 -4.25 1.78 4.76
CA GLU A 375 -4.76 0.73 5.64
C GLU A 375 -6.19 0.37 5.26
N ARG A 376 -6.54 -0.92 5.39
CA ARG A 376 -7.87 -1.45 5.11
C ARG A 376 -8.58 -1.87 6.39
N ALA A 377 -9.91 -1.93 6.33
CA ALA A 377 -10.72 -2.37 7.47
C ALA A 377 -10.41 -3.80 7.94
N TRP A 378 -9.98 -4.66 7.03
CA TRP A 378 -9.67 -6.08 7.29
C TRP A 378 -8.19 -6.40 7.48
N SER A 379 -7.30 -5.42 7.34
CA SER A 379 -5.87 -5.59 7.58
C SER A 379 -5.21 -4.24 7.89
N GLN A 380 -4.36 -4.19 8.92
CA GLN A 380 -3.48 -3.05 9.17
C GLN A 380 -2.28 -3.04 8.21
N ALA A 381 -2.02 -4.15 7.52
CA ALA A 381 -0.95 -4.22 6.57
C ALA A 381 -1.16 -3.19 5.45
N GLN A 382 -0.12 -2.45 5.16
CA GLN A 382 -0.06 -1.46 4.07
C GLN A 382 1.03 -1.86 3.09
N GLU A 383 0.91 -1.44 1.83
CA GLU A 383 1.93 -1.75 0.83
C GLU A 383 3.27 -1.06 1.05
N THR A 384 3.34 -0.10 1.98
CA THR A 384 4.59 0.51 2.41
C THR A 384 5.57 -0.51 3.00
N VAL A 385 5.06 -1.54 3.69
CA VAL A 385 5.87 -2.65 4.20
C VAL A 385 5.37 -3.95 3.60
N GLN A 386 6.25 -4.63 2.90
CA GLN A 386 5.97 -5.87 2.19
C GLN A 386 6.93 -6.98 2.64
N PRO A 387 6.69 -8.25 2.27
CA PRO A 387 7.68 -9.29 2.53
C PRO A 387 9.07 -8.87 2.05
N GLU A 388 10.04 -8.93 2.95
CA GLU A 388 11.45 -8.59 2.72
C GLU A 388 11.76 -7.11 2.40
N MET A 389 10.77 -6.22 2.25
CA MET A 389 11.04 -4.84 1.86
C MET A 389 10.15 -3.79 2.54
N VAL A 390 10.72 -2.62 2.72
CA VAL A 390 10.05 -1.39 3.16
C VAL A 390 10.22 -0.34 2.08
N LEU A 391 9.11 0.18 1.57
CA LEU A 391 9.08 1.24 0.56
C LEU A 391 9.14 2.58 1.26
N PHE A 392 10.28 3.25 1.14
CA PHE A 392 10.64 4.41 1.93
C PHE A 392 10.78 5.65 1.05
N PRO A 393 10.05 6.73 1.30
CA PRO A 393 10.03 7.85 0.39
C PRO A 393 11.38 8.57 0.34
N GLU A 394 11.68 9.12 -0.82
CA GLU A 394 12.85 9.95 -1.08
C GLU A 394 12.96 11.15 -0.14
N LYS A 395 14.19 11.69 -0.02
CA LYS A 395 14.49 12.87 0.80
C LYS A 395 13.56 14.02 0.47
N GLY A 396 13.06 14.66 1.50
CA GLY A 396 12.31 15.89 1.38
C GLY A 396 10.79 15.74 1.46
N ALA A 397 10.26 14.54 1.58
CA ALA A 397 8.84 14.30 1.79
C ALA A 397 8.47 14.25 3.28
N ILE A 398 8.99 13.25 3.96
CA ILE A 398 8.62 12.92 5.34
C ILE A 398 9.80 13.18 6.27
N PHE A 399 11.02 13.21 5.76
CA PHE A 399 12.25 13.02 6.49
C PHE A 399 13.17 14.23 6.54
N TRP A 400 12.62 15.43 6.69
CA TRP A 400 13.44 16.43 7.35
C TRP A 400 13.87 15.95 8.76
N GLU A 401 13.16 15.01 9.38
CA GLU A 401 13.51 14.35 10.65
C GLU A 401 14.59 13.28 10.51
N LEU A 402 14.77 12.69 9.34
CA LEU A 402 15.94 11.88 9.00
C LEU A 402 17.14 12.73 8.49
N ASP A 403 17.15 14.02 8.72
CA ASP A 403 18.40 14.73 8.71
C ASP A 403 19.26 14.23 9.89
N VAL A 404 19.90 13.08 9.64
CA VAL A 404 20.72 12.37 10.61
C VAL A 404 21.79 13.30 11.19
N LYS A 405 22.39 14.15 10.36
CA LYS A 405 23.39 15.13 10.83
C LYS A 405 22.80 16.10 11.85
N ARG A 406 21.60 16.56 11.61
CA ARG A 406 20.87 17.43 12.54
C ARG A 406 20.46 16.68 13.80
N GLN A 407 19.98 15.44 13.67
CA GLN A 407 19.61 14.62 14.82
C GLN A 407 20.81 14.31 15.70
N VAL A 408 21.97 13.95 15.14
CA VAL A 408 23.22 13.74 15.88
C VAL A 408 23.59 15.01 16.65
N LYS A 409 23.56 16.19 16.00
CA LYS A 409 23.79 17.47 16.68
C LYS A 409 22.80 17.73 17.80
N ASN A 410 21.53 17.42 17.61
CA ASN A 410 20.51 17.58 18.63
C ASN A 410 20.73 16.62 19.81
N GLN A 411 21.12 15.36 19.57
CA GLN A 411 21.45 14.40 20.62
C GLN A 411 22.59 14.93 21.51
N ILE A 412 23.65 15.47 20.89
CA ILE A 412 24.77 16.08 21.63
C ILE A 412 24.29 17.30 22.42
N ARG A 413 23.49 18.18 21.80
CA ARG A 413 22.97 19.38 22.46
C ARG A 413 22.05 19.07 23.63
N TRP A 414 21.23 18.01 23.54
CA TRP A 414 20.25 17.65 24.58
C TRP A 414 20.84 16.78 25.69
N SER A 415 22.06 16.27 25.54
CA SER A 415 22.74 15.54 26.60
C SER A 415 23.12 16.40 27.82
N GLY A 416 23.12 17.73 27.67
CA GLY A 416 23.37 18.68 28.76
C GLY A 416 24.74 18.49 29.39
N GLU A 417 24.78 18.37 30.73
CA GLU A 417 26.01 18.17 31.50
C GLU A 417 26.67 16.78 31.27
N ASN A 418 25.90 15.80 30.76
CA ASN A 418 26.43 14.48 30.39
C ASN A 418 26.92 14.52 28.95
N GLU A 419 28.11 15.04 28.71
CA GLU A 419 28.73 15.07 27.40
C GLU A 419 28.77 13.66 26.78
N ILE A 420 28.09 13.49 25.65
CA ILE A 420 28.15 12.26 24.86
C ILE A 420 29.06 12.47 23.65
N THR A 421 29.75 11.43 23.25
CA THR A 421 30.58 11.43 22.04
C THR A 421 29.71 11.50 20.78
N VAL A 422 30.30 11.94 19.66
CA VAL A 422 29.64 11.92 18.34
C VAL A 422 29.17 10.49 18.00
N GLN A 423 29.99 9.49 18.30
CA GLN A 423 29.68 8.09 18.05
C GLN A 423 28.46 7.62 18.86
N GLU A 424 28.38 7.97 20.16
CA GLU A 424 27.19 7.67 20.99
C GLU A 424 25.93 8.37 20.46
N ALA A 425 26.06 9.63 20.01
CA ALA A 425 24.95 10.34 19.40
C ALA A 425 24.48 9.70 18.09
N GLN A 426 25.40 9.17 17.28
CA GLN A 426 25.07 8.41 16.08
C GLN A 426 24.38 7.08 16.42
N MET A 427 24.86 6.35 17.43
CA MET A 427 24.22 5.11 17.91
C MET A 427 22.79 5.36 18.39
N ARG A 428 22.56 6.41 19.20
CA ARG A 428 21.23 6.81 19.65
C ARG A 428 20.32 7.19 18.49
N THR A 429 20.86 7.93 17.51
CA THR A 429 20.10 8.35 16.31
C THR A 429 19.71 7.14 15.48
N PHE A 430 20.63 6.19 15.27
CA PHE A 430 20.33 4.94 14.56
C PHE A 430 19.29 4.10 15.31
N SER A 431 19.43 3.98 16.64
CA SER A 431 18.46 3.26 17.46
C SER A 431 17.06 3.89 17.36
N ASN A 432 16.95 5.22 17.40
CA ASN A 432 15.67 5.90 17.23
C ASN A 432 15.05 5.65 15.85
N PHE A 433 15.87 5.60 14.81
CA PHE A 433 15.42 5.21 13.47
C PHE A 433 14.92 3.77 13.43
N ALA A 434 15.66 2.83 13.97
CA ALA A 434 15.25 1.42 14.02
C ALA A 434 13.98 1.22 14.88
N TRP A 435 13.84 1.98 15.98
CA TRP A 435 12.66 1.97 16.82
C TRP A 435 11.38 2.48 16.13
N MET A 436 11.50 3.26 15.07
CA MET A 436 10.33 3.69 14.27
C MET A 436 9.52 2.48 13.78
N PHE A 437 10.17 1.39 13.44
CA PHE A 437 9.52 0.16 12.98
C PHE A 437 8.78 -0.62 14.07
N MET A 438 8.93 -0.22 15.33
CA MET A 438 8.34 -0.85 16.52
C MET A 438 7.16 -0.07 17.12
N ARG A 439 6.88 1.14 16.64
CA ARG A 439 5.86 2.03 17.21
C ARG A 439 4.53 1.87 16.49
N THR A 440 3.45 1.72 17.27
CA THR A 440 2.07 1.64 16.75
C THR A 440 1.58 2.98 16.22
N GLU A 441 1.95 4.07 16.91
CA GLU A 441 1.55 5.43 16.58
C GLU A 441 2.80 6.28 16.29
N GLY A 442 2.70 7.12 15.29
CA GLY A 442 3.68 8.16 15.08
C GLY A 442 3.33 9.35 15.97
N ASP A 443 4.22 9.75 16.89
CA ASP A 443 4.16 11.06 17.58
C ASP A 443 4.18 12.24 16.59
N TYR A 444 4.27 11.94 15.31
CA TYR A 444 4.48 12.87 14.22
C TYR A 444 3.47 12.61 13.12
N ASN A 445 2.87 13.69 12.68
CA ASN A 445 2.15 13.69 11.44
C ASN A 445 3.18 13.54 10.30
N PHE A 446 3.43 12.31 9.87
CA PHE A 446 4.40 12.02 8.79
C PHE A 446 4.09 12.79 7.51
N SER A 447 2.82 13.17 7.30
CA SER A 447 2.40 13.91 6.11
C SER A 447 2.71 15.41 6.17
N THR A 448 2.87 16.00 7.34
CA THR A 448 3.00 17.47 7.47
C THR A 448 4.27 17.93 8.14
N GLY A 449 5.03 17.05 8.79
CA GLY A 449 6.24 17.42 9.55
C GLY A 449 5.99 18.42 10.67
N SER A 450 4.73 18.63 11.06
CA SER A 450 4.35 19.54 12.12
C SER A 450 3.91 18.77 13.37
N ARG A 451 4.41 19.19 14.53
CA ARG A 451 3.85 18.78 15.82
C ARG A 451 2.44 19.40 15.93
N GLY A 452 1.43 18.66 15.50
CA GLY A 452 0.05 19.09 15.60
C GLY A 452 -0.41 19.12 17.06
N ARG A 453 -0.42 20.30 17.67
CA ARG A 453 -1.30 20.57 18.80
C ARG A 453 -2.71 20.78 18.26
N GLY A 454 -3.46 19.74 18.04
CA GLY A 454 -4.86 19.86 17.65
C GLY A 454 -5.38 18.54 17.11
N ASN A 455 -6.39 18.00 17.71
CA ASN A 455 -7.39 16.99 17.33
C ASN A 455 -7.21 16.26 15.97
N LEU A 456 -5.98 15.90 15.61
CA LEU A 456 -5.71 14.99 14.52
C LEU A 456 -5.70 13.59 15.12
N SER A 457 -6.67 12.77 14.69
CA SER A 457 -6.63 11.32 14.83
C SER A 457 -5.18 10.86 14.65
N SER A 458 -4.65 10.10 15.59
CA SER A 458 -3.33 9.49 15.49
C SER A 458 -3.27 8.74 14.15
N VAL A 459 -2.48 9.24 13.23
CA VAL A 459 -2.28 8.55 11.96
C VAL A 459 -1.44 7.32 12.29
N ALA A 460 -1.96 6.13 12.00
CA ALA A 460 -1.25 4.89 12.18
C ALA A 460 0.13 4.97 11.49
N ASN A 461 1.17 4.50 12.15
CA ASN A 461 2.50 4.46 11.58
C ASN A 461 2.57 3.43 10.44
N PRO A 462 2.73 3.82 9.17
CA PRO A 462 2.74 2.90 8.04
C PRO A 462 3.94 1.94 8.04
N TYR A 463 4.96 2.22 8.86
CA TYR A 463 6.18 1.42 8.98
C TYR A 463 6.17 0.47 10.18
N PHE A 464 5.10 0.43 10.93
CA PHE A 464 4.97 -0.48 12.07
C PHE A 464 4.95 -1.94 11.60
N LEU A 465 5.94 -2.72 12.03
CA LEU A 465 6.19 -4.06 11.47
C LEU A 465 5.24 -5.15 11.96
N PHE A 466 4.67 -5.04 13.17
CA PHE A 466 3.86 -6.13 13.73
C PHE A 466 2.71 -6.57 12.79
N PRO A 467 1.83 -5.67 12.31
CA PRO A 467 0.72 -6.07 11.45
C PRO A 467 1.20 -6.74 10.17
N GLN A 468 2.25 -6.20 9.58
CA GLN A 468 2.82 -6.70 8.34
C GLN A 468 3.43 -8.08 8.53
N ILE A 469 4.30 -8.27 9.54
CA ILE A 469 4.94 -9.57 9.82
C ILE A 469 3.87 -10.62 10.15
N TYR A 470 2.83 -10.26 10.91
CA TYR A 470 1.70 -11.14 11.17
C TYR A 470 1.05 -11.61 9.86
N ASN A 471 0.68 -10.68 8.98
CA ASN A 471 0.03 -10.98 7.70
C ASN A 471 0.96 -11.70 6.71
N PHE A 472 2.29 -11.50 6.78
CA PHE A 472 3.26 -12.24 5.95
C PHE A 472 3.40 -13.71 6.36
N ARG A 473 3.00 -14.07 7.58
CA ARG A 473 3.13 -15.42 8.11
C ARG A 473 1.83 -16.17 8.18
N TYR A 474 0.73 -15.47 8.43
CA TYR A 474 -0.55 -16.07 8.73
C TYR A 474 -1.63 -15.55 7.78
N ASN A 475 -2.41 -16.47 7.25
CA ASN A 475 -3.58 -16.16 6.44
C ASN A 475 -4.76 -16.97 6.96
N ILE A 476 -5.63 -16.30 7.72
CA ILE A 476 -6.84 -16.89 8.27
C ILE A 476 -8.00 -16.35 7.43
N TYR A 477 -8.70 -17.25 6.76
CA TYR A 477 -9.77 -16.88 5.85
C TYR A 477 -11.10 -17.53 6.25
N SER A 478 -12.19 -16.83 5.97
CA SER A 478 -13.55 -17.30 6.13
C SER A 478 -14.45 -16.62 5.11
N SER A 479 -15.39 -17.37 4.54
CA SER A 479 -16.43 -16.80 3.68
C SER A 479 -17.53 -16.10 4.46
N GLU A 480 -17.72 -16.46 5.74
CA GLU A 480 -18.74 -15.88 6.61
C GLU A 480 -18.21 -14.69 7.41
N TRP A 481 -16.92 -14.70 7.77
CA TRP A 481 -16.28 -13.76 8.69
C TRP A 481 -15.08 -13.04 8.04
N PRO A 482 -15.31 -12.02 7.23
CA PRO A 482 -14.26 -11.40 6.43
C PRO A 482 -13.16 -10.75 7.25
N VAL A 483 -13.44 -10.33 8.48
CA VAL A 483 -12.48 -9.69 9.39
C VAL A 483 -11.81 -10.67 10.37
N ALA A 484 -11.95 -12.00 10.15
CA ALA A 484 -11.42 -13.01 11.06
C ALA A 484 -9.91 -12.88 11.29
N ASN A 485 -9.13 -12.71 10.20
CA ASN A 485 -7.69 -12.51 10.31
C ASN A 485 -7.34 -11.26 11.10
N ARG A 486 -8.08 -10.17 10.87
CA ARG A 486 -7.92 -8.90 11.57
C ARG A 486 -8.27 -9.01 13.05
N ALA A 487 -9.34 -9.71 13.38
CA ALA A 487 -9.77 -9.93 14.75
C ALA A 487 -8.69 -10.63 15.59
N ILE A 488 -8.04 -11.65 15.02
CA ILE A 488 -6.94 -12.36 15.69
C ILE A 488 -5.70 -11.49 15.81
N GLU A 489 -5.33 -10.77 14.76
CA GLU A 489 -4.22 -9.82 14.77
C GLU A 489 -4.37 -8.82 15.92
N LEU A 490 -5.52 -8.14 16.00
CA LEU A 490 -5.81 -7.15 17.05
C LEU A 490 -5.89 -7.78 18.45
N TYR A 491 -6.44 -8.98 18.57
CA TYR A 491 -6.46 -9.70 19.83
C TYR A 491 -5.04 -9.99 20.35
N LEU A 492 -4.13 -10.40 19.48
CA LEU A 492 -2.73 -10.66 19.83
C LEU A 492 -1.98 -9.36 20.17
N GLN A 493 -2.23 -8.30 19.42
CA GLN A 493 -1.62 -6.98 19.61
C GLN A 493 -2.04 -6.35 20.94
N LYS A 494 -3.35 -6.32 21.23
CA LYS A 494 -3.91 -5.65 22.43
C LYS A 494 -3.28 -6.09 23.74
N LYS A 495 -2.88 -7.37 23.85
CA LYS A 495 -2.29 -7.90 25.09
C LYS A 495 -0.82 -7.60 25.27
N SER A 496 -0.15 -7.08 24.25
CA SER A 496 1.25 -6.63 24.29
C SER A 496 1.38 -5.13 24.63
N GLU A 497 0.28 -4.36 24.58
CA GLU A 497 0.28 -2.91 24.83
C GLU A 497 -0.05 -2.57 26.29
N ASN A 498 0.70 -1.60 26.87
CA ASN A 498 0.37 -1.00 28.15
C ASN A 498 -0.75 0.04 27.97
N GLU A 499 -1.95 -0.24 28.46
CA GLU A 499 -3.16 0.60 28.37
C GLU A 499 -3.07 1.99 29.06
N GLY A 500 -1.89 2.42 29.50
CA GLY A 500 -1.76 3.52 30.47
C GLY A 500 -1.92 4.94 29.95
N TRP A 501 -1.86 5.23 28.66
CA TRP A 501 -1.75 6.61 28.14
C TRP A 501 -3.02 7.21 27.53
N GLU A 502 -4.01 6.42 27.14
CA GLU A 502 -5.20 6.93 26.42
C GLU A 502 -6.17 7.78 27.26
N ARG A 503 -6.17 7.63 28.56
CA ARG A 503 -7.19 8.23 29.45
C ARG A 503 -7.07 9.73 29.72
N GLN A 504 -5.98 10.41 29.36
CA GLN A 504 -5.67 11.68 30.03
C GLN A 504 -6.08 12.97 29.34
N ILE A 505 -6.45 13.01 28.06
CA ILE A 505 -6.53 14.32 27.38
C ILE A 505 -7.93 14.70 26.85
N ASN A 506 -8.82 13.79 26.46
CA ASN A 506 -10.05 14.14 25.70
C ASN A 506 -11.36 13.40 26.08
N GLY A 507 -11.57 13.03 27.33
CA GLY A 507 -12.82 12.34 27.71
C GLY A 507 -12.77 10.83 27.47
N LEU A 508 -13.72 10.27 26.71
CA LEU A 508 -13.79 8.83 26.41
C LEU A 508 -12.65 8.36 25.53
N SER A 509 -12.02 7.25 25.90
CA SER A 509 -11.04 6.55 25.06
C SER A 509 -11.69 6.00 23.78
N ASN A 510 -10.91 5.66 22.76
CA ASN A 510 -11.43 5.05 21.55
C ASN A 510 -12.12 3.69 21.83
N ASN A 511 -11.61 2.90 22.79
CA ASN A 511 -12.26 1.67 23.23
C ASN A 511 -13.61 1.93 23.89
N GLU A 512 -13.74 2.96 24.75
CA GLU A 512 -15.02 3.34 25.36
C GLU A 512 -16.02 3.83 24.30
N LYS A 513 -15.58 4.63 23.34
CA LYS A 513 -16.42 5.06 22.21
C LYS A 513 -16.88 3.88 21.37
N ALA A 514 -15.97 2.96 21.03
CA ALA A 514 -16.29 1.76 20.27
C ALA A 514 -17.29 0.85 21.03
N ASN A 515 -17.12 0.71 22.34
CA ASN A 515 -18.05 -0.06 23.16
C ASN A 515 -19.46 0.55 23.19
N LEU A 516 -19.58 1.88 23.31
CA LEU A 516 -20.87 2.59 23.24
C LEU A 516 -21.54 2.49 21.86
N LEU A 517 -20.74 2.39 20.78
CA LEU A 517 -21.29 2.15 19.45
C LEU A 517 -21.83 0.72 19.30
N LEU A 518 -21.11 -0.27 19.81
CA LEU A 518 -21.52 -1.67 19.81
C LEU A 518 -22.76 -1.94 20.68
N GLU A 519 -23.11 -1.05 21.61
CA GLU A 519 -24.38 -1.11 22.37
C GLU A 519 -25.59 -0.63 21.55
N LYS A 520 -25.38 0.15 20.49
CA LYS A 520 -26.44 0.82 19.73
C LYS A 520 -26.59 0.30 18.30
N HIS A 521 -25.55 -0.26 17.74
CA HIS A 521 -25.47 -0.68 16.35
C HIS A 521 -24.91 -2.10 16.25
N THR A 522 -25.35 -2.83 15.23
CA THR A 522 -24.79 -4.15 14.94
C THR A 522 -23.33 -4.02 14.45
N PHE A 523 -22.52 -5.04 14.69
CA PHE A 523 -21.15 -5.09 14.23
C PHE A 523 -21.04 -4.88 12.70
N LYS A 524 -21.96 -5.48 11.93
CA LYS A 524 -22.02 -5.36 10.48
C LYS A 524 -22.29 -3.91 10.02
N GLU A 525 -23.21 -3.22 10.69
CA GLU A 525 -23.49 -1.80 10.41
C GLU A 525 -22.25 -0.94 10.65
N LEU A 526 -21.56 -1.17 11.79
CA LEU A 526 -20.36 -0.41 12.14
C LEU A 526 -19.17 -0.65 11.21
N LEU A 527 -19.04 -1.87 10.66
CA LEU A 527 -18.01 -2.16 9.65
C LEU A 527 -18.29 -1.46 8.30
N ALA A 528 -19.56 -1.24 7.97
CA ALA A 528 -19.98 -0.55 6.76
C ALA A 528 -19.96 0.98 6.90
N ASP A 529 -19.94 1.50 8.14
CA ASP A 529 -19.99 2.94 8.41
C ASP A 529 -18.63 3.60 8.20
N VAL A 530 -18.55 4.42 7.15
CA VAL A 530 -17.34 5.18 6.79
C VAL A 530 -16.97 6.22 7.87
N GLU A 531 -17.96 6.79 8.58
CA GLU A 531 -17.72 7.78 9.63
C GLU A 531 -17.01 7.18 10.84
N GLN A 532 -17.22 5.88 11.09
CA GLN A 532 -16.59 5.15 12.20
C GLN A 532 -15.25 4.50 11.84
N ARG A 533 -14.71 4.77 10.65
CA ARG A 533 -13.45 4.15 10.16
C ARG A 533 -12.31 4.26 11.17
N ASN A 534 -12.20 5.39 11.87
CA ASN A 534 -11.17 5.62 12.91
C ASN A 534 -11.31 4.72 14.14
N LEU A 535 -12.51 4.16 14.38
CA LEU A 535 -12.81 3.26 15.48
C LEU A 535 -12.93 1.79 15.07
N GLN A 536 -12.83 1.46 13.78
CA GLN A 536 -13.00 0.09 13.28
C GLN A 536 -12.04 -0.90 13.96
N ASN A 537 -10.78 -0.50 14.18
CA ASN A 537 -9.81 -1.33 14.88
C ASN A 537 -10.22 -1.62 16.32
N ASN A 538 -10.72 -0.63 17.03
CA ASN A 538 -11.20 -0.78 18.39
C ASN A 538 -12.46 -1.66 18.44
N ILE A 539 -13.38 -1.47 17.49
CA ILE A 539 -14.61 -2.28 17.33
C ILE A 539 -14.26 -3.75 17.11
N VAL A 540 -13.41 -4.03 16.10
CA VAL A 540 -13.00 -5.42 15.79
C VAL A 540 -12.21 -6.05 16.93
N GLY A 541 -11.32 -5.29 17.59
CA GLY A 541 -10.54 -5.78 18.73
C GLY A 541 -11.38 -6.09 19.96
N LEU A 542 -12.43 -5.30 20.24
CA LEU A 542 -13.39 -5.55 21.32
C LEU A 542 -14.19 -6.82 21.06
N GLU A 543 -14.72 -6.99 19.83
CA GLU A 543 -15.46 -8.20 19.46
C GLU A 543 -14.55 -9.44 19.50
N ALA A 544 -13.33 -9.37 19.01
CA ALA A 544 -12.35 -10.45 19.14
C ALA A 544 -12.14 -10.85 20.62
N SER A 545 -12.03 -9.86 21.51
CA SER A 545 -11.90 -10.11 22.95
C SER A 545 -13.14 -10.78 23.55
N ARG A 546 -14.34 -10.40 23.10
CA ARG A 546 -15.61 -11.02 23.54
C ARG A 546 -15.70 -12.48 23.08
N ILE A 547 -15.35 -12.76 21.82
CA ILE A 547 -15.36 -14.12 21.26
C ILE A 547 -14.49 -15.07 22.07
N PHE A 548 -13.30 -14.64 22.49
CA PHE A 548 -12.34 -15.46 23.20
C PHE A 548 -12.48 -15.43 24.73
N ALA A 549 -13.33 -14.56 25.29
CA ALA A 549 -13.45 -14.35 26.73
C ALA A 549 -13.77 -15.64 27.51
N ARG A 550 -14.69 -16.48 27.03
CA ARG A 550 -15.03 -17.76 27.68
C ARG A 550 -13.86 -18.74 27.70
N SER A 551 -13.10 -18.80 26.60
CA SER A 551 -11.92 -19.65 26.50
C SER A 551 -10.80 -19.18 27.43
N GLU A 552 -10.64 -17.87 27.58
CA GLU A 552 -9.69 -17.28 28.54
C GLU A 552 -10.05 -17.60 29.99
N ILE A 553 -11.35 -17.58 30.32
CA ILE A 553 -11.82 -17.94 31.67
C ILE A 553 -11.53 -19.41 31.97
N ASN A 554 -11.76 -20.30 31.00
CA ASN A 554 -11.59 -21.74 31.20
C ASN A 554 -10.13 -22.18 31.24
N MET A 555 -9.27 -21.61 30.43
CA MET A 555 -7.85 -21.99 30.30
C MET A 555 -6.90 -21.09 31.08
N GLY A 556 -7.29 -19.89 31.42
CA GLY A 556 -6.43 -18.79 31.77
C GLY A 556 -5.90 -18.05 30.55
N VAL A 557 -5.75 -16.73 30.67
CA VAL A 557 -5.40 -15.82 29.56
C VAL A 557 -4.10 -16.22 28.87
N ASP A 558 -3.04 -16.48 29.65
CA ASP A 558 -1.71 -16.79 29.07
C ASP A 558 -1.69 -18.16 28.40
N ALA A 559 -2.33 -19.18 29.00
CA ALA A 559 -2.39 -20.53 28.43
C ALA A 559 -3.20 -20.55 27.12
N PHE A 560 -4.29 -19.79 27.02
CA PHE A 560 -5.05 -19.65 25.81
C PHE A 560 -4.25 -18.96 24.71
N ARG A 561 -3.59 -17.85 25.03
CA ARG A 561 -2.70 -17.13 24.07
C ARG A 561 -1.55 -18.00 23.58
N ASP A 562 -0.89 -18.72 24.48
CA ASP A 562 0.21 -19.61 24.09
C ASP A 562 -0.28 -20.74 23.19
N SER A 563 -1.49 -21.26 23.42
CA SER A 563 -2.13 -22.24 22.53
C SER A 563 -2.44 -21.67 21.16
N LEU A 564 -2.97 -20.45 21.10
CA LEU A 564 -3.22 -19.72 19.86
C LEU A 564 -1.91 -19.46 19.09
N TYR A 565 -0.87 -18.98 19.74
CA TYR A 565 0.44 -18.78 19.13
C TYR A 565 1.06 -20.10 18.63
N ALA A 566 0.96 -21.18 19.42
CA ALA A 566 1.46 -22.49 19.00
C ALA A 566 0.74 -23.01 17.76
N MET A 567 -0.56 -22.81 17.68
CA MET A 567 -1.35 -23.18 16.50
C MET A 567 -0.98 -22.35 15.27
N LEU A 568 -0.88 -21.02 15.42
CA LEU A 568 -0.43 -20.13 14.33
C LEU A 568 0.96 -20.51 13.84
N LYS A 569 1.89 -20.78 14.75
CA LYS A 569 3.27 -21.15 14.43
C LYS A 569 3.37 -22.46 13.62
N ARG A 570 2.51 -23.45 13.92
CA ARG A 570 2.45 -24.71 13.15
C ARG A 570 1.93 -24.51 11.73
N ASN A 571 1.14 -23.47 11.50
CA ASN A 571 0.49 -23.15 10.23
C ASN A 571 1.13 -21.95 9.53
N THR A 572 2.39 -21.62 9.84
CA THR A 572 3.13 -20.54 9.18
C THR A 572 3.22 -20.80 7.67
N PHE A 573 2.88 -19.77 6.87
CA PHE A 573 2.80 -19.81 5.40
C PHE A 573 1.75 -20.77 4.83
N LEU A 574 0.74 -21.14 5.64
CA LEU A 574 -0.40 -21.92 5.20
C LEU A 574 -1.68 -21.08 5.26
N ASN A 575 -2.63 -21.43 4.40
CA ASN A 575 -3.97 -20.84 4.43
C ASN A 575 -4.82 -21.58 5.45
N ILE A 576 -5.27 -20.90 6.51
CA ILE A 576 -5.99 -21.47 7.64
C ILE A 576 -7.46 -21.11 7.49
N LYS A 577 -8.33 -22.12 7.42
CA LYS A 577 -9.77 -21.88 7.49
C LYS A 577 -10.17 -21.55 8.93
N PHE A 578 -10.86 -20.41 9.11
CA PHE A 578 -11.18 -19.85 10.43
C PHE A 578 -12.03 -20.81 11.27
N GLU A 579 -13.02 -21.45 10.64
CA GLU A 579 -13.91 -22.41 11.29
C GLU A 579 -13.13 -23.58 11.88
N ASN A 580 -12.18 -24.16 11.12
CA ASN A 580 -11.34 -25.26 11.61
C ASN A 580 -10.44 -24.83 12.78
N MET A 581 -10.00 -23.57 12.75
CA MET A 581 -9.22 -22.99 13.83
C MET A 581 -10.05 -22.85 15.11
N LEU A 582 -11.29 -22.36 15.00
CA LEU A 582 -12.22 -22.21 16.13
C LEU A 582 -12.58 -23.56 16.74
N ASP A 583 -12.82 -24.59 15.92
CA ASP A 583 -13.07 -25.97 16.40
C ASP A 583 -11.90 -26.48 17.23
N THR A 584 -10.68 -26.30 16.74
CA THR A 584 -9.46 -26.73 17.45
C THR A 584 -9.29 -25.98 18.78
N LEU A 585 -9.45 -24.66 18.78
CA LEU A 585 -9.38 -23.84 20.00
C LEU A 585 -10.50 -24.16 20.97
N GLY A 586 -11.71 -24.41 20.46
CA GLY A 586 -12.88 -24.80 21.25
C GLY A 586 -12.66 -26.14 21.97
N GLN A 587 -12.12 -27.15 21.28
CA GLN A 587 -11.74 -28.43 21.88
C GLN A 587 -10.69 -28.25 22.98
N MET A 588 -9.65 -27.44 22.74
CA MET A 588 -8.59 -27.18 23.73
C MET A 588 -9.10 -26.45 24.95
N SER A 589 -9.98 -25.46 24.78
CA SER A 589 -10.55 -24.65 25.85
C SER A 589 -11.82 -25.24 26.48
N ARG A 590 -12.33 -26.33 25.94
CA ARG A 590 -13.64 -26.92 26.29
C ARG A 590 -14.77 -25.89 26.23
N THR A 591 -14.77 -25.07 25.19
CA THR A 591 -15.71 -23.97 25.01
C THR A 591 -16.29 -24.04 23.60
N ASP A 592 -17.59 -23.77 23.46
CA ASP A 592 -18.19 -23.54 22.15
C ASP A 592 -17.92 -22.08 21.70
N ILE A 593 -16.78 -21.88 21.04
CA ILE A 593 -16.39 -20.56 20.55
C ILE A 593 -17.30 -20.12 19.39
N TYR A 594 -17.82 -21.09 18.62
CA TYR A 594 -18.67 -20.80 17.47
C TYR A 594 -20.01 -20.17 17.88
N SER A 595 -20.61 -20.60 18.98
CA SER A 595 -21.79 -19.95 19.54
C SER A 595 -21.53 -18.52 19.98
N SER A 596 -20.38 -18.27 20.64
CA SER A 596 -19.96 -16.91 21.01
C SER A 596 -19.76 -16.01 19.79
N LEU A 597 -19.19 -16.56 18.71
CA LEU A 597 -19.03 -15.86 17.44
C LEU A 597 -20.38 -15.44 16.85
N LYS A 598 -21.35 -16.37 16.78
CA LYS A 598 -22.70 -16.08 16.27
C LYS A 598 -23.42 -15.02 17.10
N GLU A 599 -23.33 -15.08 18.42
CA GLU A 599 -23.89 -14.06 19.32
C GLU A 599 -23.34 -12.67 19.01
N CYS A 600 -22.01 -12.53 18.85
CA CYS A 600 -21.35 -11.24 18.57
C CYS A 600 -21.71 -10.63 17.21
N PHE A 601 -21.98 -11.47 16.20
CA PHE A 601 -22.25 -10.99 14.84
C PHE A 601 -23.74 -10.95 14.48
N SER A 602 -24.61 -11.53 15.29
CA SER A 602 -26.06 -11.49 15.09
C SER A 602 -26.78 -10.42 15.92
N SER A 603 -26.10 -9.84 16.90
CA SER A 603 -26.62 -8.77 17.78
C SER A 603 -26.49 -7.36 17.15
#